data_48231f92f9bf4222065b6239b7e1053b
#
_entry.id   48231f92f9bf4222065b6239b7e1053b
#
_cell.length_a   1.000
_cell.length_b   1.000
_cell.length_c   1.000
_cell.angle_alpha   90.00
_cell.angle_beta   90.00
_cell.angle_gamma   90.00
#
_symmetry.space_group_name_H-M   'P 1'
#
loop_
_entity.id
_entity.type
_entity.pdbx_description
1 polymer ?
#
loop_
_entity_poly.entity_id
_entity_poly.type
_entity_poly.pdbx_seq_one_letter_code
_entity_poly.pdbx_strand_id
1 'polypeptide(L)'
;MIRLIEKESILELIKKSFLFLITLFTISLIGYGDRFFIESRFGLAAVGDYFFYINIFLFPFSLFQTYIGFKEIVIFKNKYDLSILKTKLILLLKFSFIFSVLLFSFFLLIEYFGIYDLKIKSNLEIVLALIFLGNIKIIYSLLSSVIGAHSDNSMLYNINLKSICSILLLAPVIYYFSYSVFLVIIYIIILWVIRCLIWYNQIQKI
;
A
#
# COMPACT_ATOMS: atom_id res chain seq x y z
N MET A 1 -27.90 20.18 23.97
CA MET A 1 -26.85 21.15 24.30
C MET A 1 -25.77 21.05 23.20
N ILE A 2 -25.91 21.84 22.15
CA ILE A 2 -24.92 21.92 21.06
C ILE A 2 -23.77 22.75 21.62
N ARG A 3 -22.65 22.12 21.99
CA ARG A 3 -21.39 22.84 22.30
C ARG A 3 -21.02 23.63 21.04
N LEU A 4 -21.01 24.94 21.17
CA LEU A 4 -20.40 25.82 20.17
C LEU A 4 -18.96 25.37 20.02
N ILE A 5 -18.66 24.74 18.90
CA ILE A 5 -17.30 24.36 18.52
C ILE A 5 -16.57 25.68 18.32
N GLU A 6 -15.56 25.98 19.12
CA GLU A 6 -14.78 27.19 19.02
C GLU A 6 -14.19 27.32 17.60
N LYS A 7 -14.16 28.53 17.07
CA LYS A 7 -13.73 28.80 15.67
C LYS A 7 -12.32 28.26 15.36
N GLU A 8 -11.44 28.22 16.37
CA GLU A 8 -10.11 27.63 16.28
C GLU A 8 -10.17 26.11 16.10
N SER A 9 -11.09 25.42 16.76
CA SER A 9 -11.26 23.97 16.61
C SER A 9 -11.77 23.55 15.23
N ILE A 10 -12.60 24.40 14.58
CA ILE A 10 -13.07 24.17 13.21
C ILE A 10 -11.91 24.29 12.21
N LEU A 11 -11.08 25.31 12.36
CA LEU A 11 -9.92 25.53 11.48
C LEU A 11 -8.91 24.39 11.57
N GLU A 12 -8.64 23.89 12.78
CA GLU A 12 -7.77 22.74 13.02
C GLU A 12 -8.35 21.46 12.39
N LEU A 13 -9.65 21.23 12.51
CA LEU A 13 -10.36 20.12 11.88
C LEU A 13 -10.26 20.18 10.36
N ILE A 14 -10.46 21.34 9.76
CA ILE A 14 -10.33 21.54 8.31
C ILE A 14 -8.89 21.27 7.87
N LYS A 15 -7.90 21.80 8.60
CA LYS A 15 -6.47 21.58 8.30
C LYS A 15 -6.10 20.09 8.37
N LYS A 16 -6.54 19.40 9.41
CA LYS A 16 -6.30 17.96 9.57
C LYS A 16 -6.96 17.15 8.46
N SER A 17 -8.21 17.46 8.12
CA SER A 17 -8.95 16.82 7.03
C SER A 17 -8.25 17.02 5.67
N PHE A 18 -7.74 18.22 5.41
CA PHE A 18 -6.98 18.52 4.19
C PHE A 18 -5.66 17.72 4.11
N LEU A 19 -4.94 17.58 5.22
CA LEU A 19 -3.72 16.77 5.28
C LEU A 19 -4.02 15.28 5.04
N PHE A 20 -5.13 14.75 5.57
CA PHE A 20 -5.58 13.39 5.25
C PHE A 20 -5.95 13.23 3.77
N LEU A 21 -6.60 14.24 3.17
CA LEU A 21 -6.92 14.22 1.74
C LEU A 21 -5.65 14.16 0.89
N ILE A 22 -4.62 14.93 1.22
CA ILE A 22 -3.29 14.82 0.57
C ILE A 22 -2.70 13.42 0.75
N THR A 23 -2.85 12.82 1.94
CA THR A 23 -2.40 11.44 2.18
C THR A 23 -3.10 10.46 1.26
N LEU A 24 -4.44 10.56 1.12
CA LEU A 24 -5.22 9.70 0.23
C LEU A 24 -4.83 9.90 -1.24
N PHE A 25 -4.65 11.15 -1.67
CA PHE A 25 -4.19 11.48 -3.02
C PHE A 25 -2.81 10.85 -3.31
N THR A 26 -1.88 10.96 -2.36
CA THR A 26 -0.55 10.35 -2.49
C THR A 26 -0.62 8.82 -2.59
N ILE A 27 -1.50 8.17 -1.79
CA ILE A 27 -1.74 6.73 -1.89
C ILE A 27 -2.31 6.35 -3.25
N SER A 28 -3.26 7.14 -3.75
CA SER A 28 -3.88 6.91 -5.05
C SER A 28 -2.87 7.05 -6.18
N LEU A 29 -1.99 8.03 -6.13
CA LEU A 29 -0.91 8.19 -7.11
C LEU A 29 0.03 6.97 -7.13
N ILE A 30 0.42 6.45 -5.96
CA ILE A 30 1.28 5.26 -5.89
C ILE A 30 0.53 4.00 -6.32
N GLY A 31 -0.77 3.93 -6.04
CA GLY A 31 -1.58 2.73 -6.27
C GLY A 31 -2.20 2.60 -7.66
N TYR A 32 -2.31 3.71 -8.40
CA TYR A 32 -2.93 3.76 -9.73
C TYR A 32 -2.07 4.44 -10.78
N GLY A 33 -1.03 5.18 -10.38
CA GLY A 33 -0.14 5.89 -11.30
C GLY A 33 0.67 4.95 -12.20
N ASP A 34 0.91 3.72 -11.75
CA ASP A 34 1.57 2.66 -12.51
C ASP A 34 0.91 2.38 -13.86
N ARG A 35 -0.42 2.42 -13.91
CA ARG A 35 -1.18 2.13 -15.13
C ARG A 35 -0.90 3.16 -16.22
N PHE A 36 -0.79 4.43 -15.87
CA PHE A 36 -0.43 5.48 -16.82
C PHE A 36 0.98 5.29 -17.38
N PHE A 37 1.93 4.85 -16.53
CA PHE A 37 3.28 4.53 -16.99
C PHE A 37 3.31 3.31 -17.92
N ILE A 38 2.60 2.24 -17.55
CA ILE A 38 2.52 1.02 -18.36
C ILE A 38 1.83 1.33 -19.70
N GLU A 39 0.74 2.09 -19.70
CA GLU A 39 0.03 2.48 -20.91
C GLU A 39 0.93 3.28 -21.85
N SER A 40 1.58 4.32 -21.34
CA SER A 40 2.41 5.22 -22.14
C SER A 40 3.64 4.54 -22.74
N ARG A 41 4.17 3.48 -22.12
CA ARG A 41 5.40 2.79 -22.53
C ARG A 41 5.15 1.49 -23.27
N PHE A 42 4.15 0.73 -22.89
CA PHE A 42 3.92 -0.65 -23.36
C PHE A 42 2.57 -0.83 -24.07
N GLY A 43 1.72 0.22 -24.05
CA GLY A 43 0.41 0.23 -24.69
C GLY A 43 -0.71 -0.42 -23.89
N LEU A 44 -1.95 -0.30 -24.42
CA LEU A 44 -3.18 -0.75 -23.76
C LEU A 44 -3.23 -2.26 -23.48
N ALA A 45 -2.66 -3.08 -24.37
CA ALA A 45 -2.63 -4.53 -24.19
C ALA A 45 -1.85 -4.91 -22.92
N ALA A 46 -0.68 -4.29 -22.69
CA ALA A 46 0.11 -4.52 -21.50
C ALA A 46 -0.60 -4.07 -20.21
N VAL A 47 -1.39 -2.99 -20.27
CA VAL A 47 -2.24 -2.57 -19.14
C VAL A 47 -3.32 -3.61 -18.87
N GLY A 48 -3.94 -4.18 -19.89
CA GLY A 48 -4.94 -5.24 -19.75
C GLY A 48 -4.40 -6.47 -19.05
N ASP A 49 -3.24 -6.97 -19.50
CA ASP A 49 -2.55 -8.12 -18.89
C ASP A 49 -2.14 -7.81 -17.45
N TYR A 50 -1.56 -6.64 -17.21
CA TYR A 50 -1.19 -6.20 -15.86
C TYR A 50 -2.41 -6.12 -14.92
N PHE A 51 -3.51 -5.54 -15.39
CA PHE A 51 -4.75 -5.43 -14.63
C PHE A 51 -5.33 -6.81 -14.28
N PHE A 52 -5.26 -7.76 -15.22
CA PHE A 52 -5.65 -9.14 -14.98
C PHE A 52 -4.87 -9.76 -13.82
N TYR A 53 -3.53 -9.64 -13.81
CA TYR A 53 -2.71 -10.16 -12.72
C TYR A 53 -2.94 -9.43 -11.39
N ILE A 54 -3.17 -8.12 -11.39
CA ILE A 54 -3.55 -7.37 -10.19
C ILE A 54 -4.81 -7.93 -9.56
N ASN A 55 -5.85 -8.19 -10.35
CA ASN A 55 -7.12 -8.68 -9.83
C ASN A 55 -7.00 -10.09 -9.25
N ILE A 56 -6.14 -10.92 -9.81
CA ILE A 56 -5.94 -12.29 -9.32
C ILE A 56 -5.02 -12.33 -8.10
N PHE A 57 -3.85 -11.68 -8.17
CA PHE A 57 -2.77 -11.86 -7.20
C PHE A 57 -2.67 -10.74 -6.16
N LEU A 58 -3.08 -9.51 -6.48
CA LEU A 58 -2.97 -8.38 -5.55
C LEU A 58 -4.30 -8.06 -4.84
N PHE A 59 -5.43 -8.21 -5.52
CA PHE A 59 -6.75 -7.89 -4.95
C PHE A 59 -7.08 -8.65 -3.65
N PRO A 60 -6.77 -9.96 -3.50
CA PRO A 60 -6.99 -10.66 -2.23
C PRO A 60 -6.27 -10.00 -1.04
N PHE A 61 -5.04 -9.52 -1.23
CA PHE A 61 -4.31 -8.76 -0.21
C PHE A 61 -4.96 -7.41 0.11
N SER A 62 -5.57 -6.76 -0.88
CA SER A 62 -6.27 -5.48 -0.69
C SER A 62 -7.50 -5.61 0.20
N LEU A 63 -8.20 -6.74 0.15
CA LEU A 63 -9.29 -7.06 1.07
C LEU A 63 -8.78 -7.17 2.52
N PHE A 64 -7.70 -7.92 2.73
CA PHE A 64 -7.07 -8.03 4.05
C PHE A 64 -6.51 -6.70 4.54
N GLN A 65 -5.90 -5.91 3.66
CA GLN A 65 -5.42 -4.56 3.96
C GLN A 65 -6.54 -3.70 4.54
N THR A 66 -7.70 -3.68 3.89
CA THR A 66 -8.86 -2.90 4.32
C THR A 66 -9.38 -3.38 5.68
N TYR A 67 -9.56 -4.69 5.85
CA TYR A 67 -10.01 -5.28 7.11
C TYR A 67 -9.08 -4.96 8.28
N ILE A 68 -7.76 -5.15 8.09
CA ILE A 68 -6.74 -4.87 9.12
C ILE A 68 -6.76 -3.37 9.45
N GLY A 69 -6.82 -2.49 8.45
CA GLY A 69 -6.87 -1.06 8.66
C GLY A 69 -8.01 -0.63 9.57
N PHE A 70 -9.22 -1.09 9.30
CA PHE A 70 -10.39 -0.77 10.13
C PHE A 70 -10.33 -1.38 11.52
N LYS A 71 -9.93 -2.64 11.65
CA LYS A 71 -9.83 -3.31 12.94
C LYS A 71 -8.78 -2.67 13.84
N GLU A 72 -7.59 -2.45 13.30
CA GLU A 72 -6.46 -1.99 14.09
C GLU A 72 -6.55 -0.52 14.51
N ILE A 73 -7.19 0.34 13.70
CA ILE A 73 -7.39 1.74 14.09
C ILE A 73 -8.25 1.86 15.35
N VAL A 74 -9.26 1.00 15.52
CA VAL A 74 -10.12 0.97 16.72
C VAL A 74 -9.31 0.52 17.94
N ILE A 75 -8.46 -0.50 17.76
CA ILE A 75 -7.63 -1.03 18.84
C ILE A 75 -6.60 0.02 19.29
N PHE A 76 -5.89 0.63 18.35
CA PHE A 76 -4.85 1.62 18.67
C PHE A 76 -5.41 2.93 19.22
N LYS A 77 -6.64 3.32 18.88
CA LYS A 77 -7.30 4.45 19.56
C LYS A 77 -7.45 4.25 21.07
N ASN A 78 -7.70 3.02 21.48
CA ASN A 78 -7.95 2.70 22.90
C ASN A 78 -6.64 2.40 23.67
N LYS A 79 -5.70 1.73 23.03
CA LYS A 79 -4.45 1.32 23.66
C LYS A 79 -3.34 1.25 22.61
N TYR A 80 -2.42 2.20 22.68
CA TYR A 80 -1.20 2.20 21.89
C TYR A 80 0.00 1.82 22.76
N ASP A 81 0.78 0.85 22.26
CA ASP A 81 2.06 0.43 22.82
C ASP A 81 2.94 -0.09 21.68
N LEU A 82 4.18 0.35 21.62
CA LEU A 82 5.15 -0.03 20.60
C LEU A 82 5.46 -1.54 20.63
N SER A 83 5.40 -2.18 21.79
CA SER A 83 5.58 -3.63 21.95
C SER A 83 4.44 -4.41 21.26
N ILE A 84 3.20 -3.93 21.42
CA ILE A 84 2.01 -4.49 20.77
C ILE A 84 2.14 -4.36 19.26
N LEU A 85 2.57 -3.18 18.77
CA LEU A 85 2.78 -2.97 17.33
C LEU A 85 3.81 -3.95 16.75
N LYS A 86 4.98 -4.12 17.40
CA LYS A 86 6.03 -5.06 16.96
C LYS A 86 5.51 -6.50 16.91
N THR A 87 4.81 -6.94 17.95
CA THR A 87 4.22 -8.29 18.00
C THR A 87 3.22 -8.51 16.87
N LYS A 88 2.35 -7.53 16.62
CA LYS A 88 1.37 -7.58 15.52
C LYS A 88 2.04 -7.56 14.15
N LEU A 89 3.10 -6.78 13.95
CA LEU A 89 3.89 -6.78 12.71
C LEU A 89 4.45 -8.18 12.40
N ILE A 90 5.06 -8.84 13.39
CA ILE A 90 5.60 -10.20 13.23
C ILE A 90 4.48 -11.20 12.90
N LEU A 91 3.36 -11.12 13.60
CA LEU A 91 2.22 -12.00 13.35
C LEU A 91 1.62 -11.80 11.96
N LEU A 92 1.47 -10.55 11.51
CA LEU A 92 0.97 -10.23 10.18
C LEU A 92 1.94 -10.66 9.08
N LEU A 93 3.26 -10.52 9.29
CA LEU A 93 4.27 -11.03 8.36
C LEU A 93 4.17 -12.55 8.18
N LYS A 94 4.04 -13.28 9.29
CA LYS A 94 3.86 -14.75 9.24
C LYS A 94 2.56 -15.11 8.50
N PHE A 95 1.46 -14.48 8.87
CA PHE A 95 0.16 -14.72 8.23
C PHE A 95 0.19 -14.41 6.75
N SER A 96 0.71 -13.24 6.36
CA SER A 96 0.75 -12.82 4.96
C SER A 96 1.66 -13.72 4.11
N PHE A 97 2.76 -14.23 4.69
CA PHE A 97 3.63 -15.19 4.02
C PHE A 97 2.90 -16.52 3.76
N ILE A 98 2.24 -17.09 4.78
CA ILE A 98 1.46 -18.33 4.62
C ILE A 98 0.35 -18.11 3.59
N PHE A 99 -0.37 -17.00 3.66
CA PHE A 99 -1.40 -16.65 2.69
C PHE A 99 -0.85 -16.54 1.27
N SER A 100 0.34 -15.94 1.09
CA SER A 100 1.03 -15.86 -0.20
C SER A 100 1.32 -17.23 -0.80
N VAL A 101 1.84 -18.15 0.02
CA VAL A 101 2.13 -19.51 -0.42
C VAL A 101 0.86 -20.25 -0.82
N LEU A 102 -0.20 -20.13 -0.01
CA LEU A 102 -1.49 -20.78 -0.32
C LEU A 102 -2.11 -20.21 -1.60
N LEU A 103 -2.12 -18.88 -1.75
CA LEU A 103 -2.66 -18.20 -2.93
C LEU A 103 -1.90 -18.62 -4.20
N PHE A 104 -0.58 -18.59 -4.15
CA PHE A 104 0.26 -18.98 -5.29
C PHE A 104 0.06 -20.45 -5.65
N SER A 105 0.07 -21.34 -4.66
CA SER A 105 -0.15 -22.78 -4.89
C SER A 105 -1.54 -23.05 -5.46
N PHE A 106 -2.58 -22.37 -4.98
CA PHE A 106 -3.94 -22.50 -5.48
C PHE A 106 -4.04 -22.16 -6.98
N PHE A 107 -3.46 -21.03 -7.40
CA PHE A 107 -3.50 -20.65 -8.81
C PHE A 107 -2.60 -21.52 -9.70
N LEU A 108 -1.47 -22.01 -9.18
CA LEU A 108 -0.66 -23.02 -9.89
C LEU A 108 -1.45 -24.32 -10.14
N LEU A 109 -2.23 -24.77 -9.17
CA LEU A 109 -3.09 -25.96 -9.34
C LEU A 109 -4.18 -25.72 -10.39
N ILE A 110 -4.81 -24.54 -10.41
CA ILE A 110 -5.80 -24.16 -11.43
C ILE A 110 -5.20 -24.25 -12.84
N GLU A 111 -3.98 -23.69 -13.01
CA GLU A 111 -3.27 -23.78 -14.30
C GLU A 111 -2.84 -25.20 -14.63
N TYR A 112 -2.35 -25.98 -13.65
CA TYR A 112 -1.92 -27.35 -13.84
C TYR A 112 -3.06 -28.27 -14.29
N PHE A 113 -4.25 -28.11 -13.72
CA PHE A 113 -5.43 -28.88 -14.11
C PHE A 113 -6.11 -28.37 -15.40
N GLY A 114 -5.59 -27.33 -16.02
CA GLY A 114 -6.13 -26.75 -17.25
C GLY A 114 -7.51 -26.12 -17.09
N ILE A 115 -7.90 -25.76 -15.86
CA ILE A 115 -9.17 -25.10 -15.57
C ILE A 115 -9.18 -23.68 -16.18
N TYR A 116 -8.04 -23.01 -16.08
CA TYR A 116 -7.85 -21.69 -16.66
C TYR A 116 -6.38 -21.46 -17.02
N ASP A 117 -6.12 -20.90 -18.23
CA ASP A 117 -4.77 -20.55 -18.67
C ASP A 117 -4.36 -19.21 -18.11
N LEU A 118 -3.72 -19.23 -16.94
CA LEU A 118 -3.25 -18.03 -16.24
C LEU A 118 -1.88 -17.55 -16.74
N LYS A 119 -1.18 -18.38 -17.53
CA LYS A 119 0.17 -18.10 -18.04
C LYS A 119 1.16 -17.73 -16.93
N ILE A 120 1.02 -18.35 -15.73
CA ILE A 120 1.86 -18.05 -14.56
C ILE A 120 3.32 -18.32 -14.85
N LYS A 121 3.63 -19.43 -15.55
CA LYS A 121 5.01 -19.80 -15.87
C LYS A 121 5.72 -18.75 -16.73
N SER A 122 5.02 -18.18 -17.70
CA SER A 122 5.58 -17.15 -18.60
C SER A 122 5.69 -15.77 -17.94
N ASN A 123 4.89 -15.49 -16.89
CA ASN A 123 4.84 -14.20 -16.19
C ASN A 123 5.17 -14.34 -14.69
N LEU A 124 5.99 -15.33 -14.35
CA LEU A 124 6.31 -15.67 -12.96
C LEU A 124 6.88 -14.49 -12.17
N GLU A 125 7.72 -13.69 -12.79
CA GLU A 125 8.33 -12.50 -12.18
C GLU A 125 7.26 -11.48 -11.78
N ILE A 126 6.28 -11.22 -12.65
CA ILE A 126 5.16 -10.30 -12.40
C ILE A 126 4.31 -10.82 -11.24
N VAL A 127 3.95 -12.10 -11.27
CA VAL A 127 3.13 -12.75 -10.25
C VAL A 127 3.79 -12.67 -8.87
N LEU A 128 5.06 -13.04 -8.77
CA LEU A 128 5.81 -12.99 -7.51
C LEU A 128 5.97 -11.55 -7.00
N ALA A 129 6.23 -10.60 -7.88
CA ALA A 129 6.34 -9.19 -7.52
C ALA A 129 5.00 -8.63 -6.99
N LEU A 130 3.86 -8.99 -7.59
CA LEU A 130 2.53 -8.57 -7.12
C LEU A 130 2.18 -9.19 -5.75
N ILE A 131 2.50 -10.46 -5.54
CA ILE A 131 2.32 -11.12 -4.24
C ILE A 131 3.19 -10.42 -3.18
N PHE A 132 4.44 -10.10 -3.50
CA PHE A 132 5.33 -9.38 -2.60
C PHE A 132 4.82 -7.97 -2.28
N LEU A 133 4.33 -7.25 -3.28
CA LEU A 133 3.67 -5.95 -3.12
C LEU A 133 2.45 -6.07 -2.18
N GLY A 134 1.67 -7.13 -2.31
CA GLY A 134 0.53 -7.42 -1.44
C GLY A 134 0.93 -7.53 0.04
N ASN A 135 2.04 -8.23 0.33
CA ASN A 135 2.59 -8.34 1.69
C ASN A 135 2.98 -6.96 2.26
N ILE A 136 3.62 -6.12 1.46
CA ILE A 136 4.00 -4.75 1.89
C ILE A 136 2.76 -3.92 2.20
N LYS A 137 1.70 -4.01 1.39
CA LYS A 137 0.43 -3.30 1.62
C LYS A 137 -0.25 -3.73 2.92
N ILE A 138 -0.17 -4.99 3.30
CA ILE A 138 -0.68 -5.47 4.60
C ILE A 138 0.10 -4.81 5.76
N ILE A 139 1.43 -4.77 5.68
CA ILE A 139 2.28 -4.10 6.68
C ILE A 139 1.93 -2.61 6.76
N TYR A 140 1.80 -1.95 5.59
CA TYR A 140 1.40 -0.55 5.52
C TYR A 140 0.06 -0.29 6.21
N SER A 141 -0.91 -1.19 6.07
CA SER A 141 -2.24 -1.05 6.69
C SER A 141 -2.16 -0.97 8.22
N LEU A 142 -1.32 -1.81 8.84
CA LEU A 142 -1.10 -1.74 10.27
C LEU A 142 -0.44 -0.42 10.71
N LEU A 143 0.60 0.03 9.99
CA LEU A 143 1.27 1.30 10.27
C LEU A 143 0.31 2.48 10.10
N SER A 144 -0.50 2.46 9.04
CA SER A 144 -1.48 3.51 8.77
C SER A 144 -2.57 3.61 9.84
N SER A 145 -2.91 2.50 10.49
CA SER A 145 -3.88 2.47 11.58
C SER A 145 -3.36 3.22 12.82
N VAL A 146 -2.08 3.10 13.14
CA VAL A 146 -1.46 3.83 14.25
C VAL A 146 -1.45 5.34 13.96
N ILE A 147 -1.01 5.72 12.76
CA ILE A 147 -1.00 7.12 12.33
C ILE A 147 -2.43 7.69 12.31
N GLY A 148 -3.40 6.94 11.79
CA GLY A 148 -4.81 7.38 11.78
C GLY A 148 -5.38 7.59 13.18
N ALA A 149 -4.89 6.84 14.19
CA ALA A 149 -5.33 6.95 15.57
C ALA A 149 -4.67 8.11 16.33
N HIS A 150 -3.38 8.38 16.11
CA HIS A 150 -2.56 9.24 16.99
C HIS A 150 -1.85 10.39 16.28
N SER A 151 -1.99 10.56 14.94
CA SER A 151 -1.28 11.63 14.24
C SER A 151 -1.78 13.01 14.60
N ASP A 152 -0.84 13.93 14.77
CA ASP A 152 -1.05 15.36 14.76
C ASP A 152 -0.85 15.96 13.35
N ASN A 153 -1.12 17.28 13.21
CA ASN A 153 -0.98 17.97 11.93
C ASN A 153 0.48 18.04 11.45
N SER A 154 1.44 18.18 12.36
CA SER A 154 2.86 18.24 12.04
C SER A 154 3.37 16.89 11.49
N MET A 155 2.96 15.82 12.13
CA MET A 155 3.29 14.46 11.71
C MET A 155 2.75 14.14 10.32
N LEU A 156 1.45 14.44 10.06
CA LEU A 156 0.83 14.25 8.76
C LEU A 156 1.50 15.07 7.66
N TYR A 157 1.85 16.33 7.96
CA TYR A 157 2.58 17.18 7.02
C TYR A 157 3.93 16.56 6.64
N ASN A 158 4.72 16.13 7.62
CA ASN A 158 6.04 15.52 7.41
C ASN A 158 5.96 14.22 6.59
N ILE A 159 4.94 13.37 6.89
CA ILE A 159 4.70 12.14 6.14
C ILE A 159 4.38 12.46 4.67
N ASN A 160 3.45 13.39 4.44
CA ASN A 160 3.02 13.75 3.10
C ASN A 160 4.16 14.37 2.29
N LEU A 161 4.89 15.30 2.88
CA LEU A 161 6.05 15.94 2.22
C LEU A 161 7.08 14.91 1.78
N LYS A 162 7.51 14.02 2.69
CA LYS A 162 8.49 12.98 2.36
C LYS A 162 7.96 11.99 1.32
N SER A 163 6.67 11.61 1.39
CA SER A 163 6.05 10.72 0.42
C SER A 163 5.97 11.35 -0.98
N ILE A 164 5.59 12.63 -1.07
CA ILE A 164 5.55 13.37 -2.34
C ILE A 164 6.97 13.52 -2.91
N CYS A 165 7.95 13.88 -2.08
CA CYS A 165 9.35 13.96 -2.51
C CYS A 165 9.85 12.62 -3.07
N SER A 166 9.51 11.49 -2.42
CA SER A 166 9.89 10.16 -2.91
C SER A 166 9.27 9.82 -4.26
N ILE A 167 8.01 10.19 -4.49
CA ILE A 167 7.35 10.01 -5.79
C ILE A 167 8.02 10.87 -6.86
N LEU A 168 8.26 12.15 -6.58
CA LEU A 168 8.87 13.07 -7.53
C LEU A 168 10.31 12.66 -7.92
N LEU A 169 11.06 12.09 -7.00
CA LEU A 169 12.41 11.58 -7.26
C LEU A 169 12.40 10.29 -8.08
N LEU A 170 11.47 9.39 -7.81
CA LEU A 170 11.42 8.08 -8.48
C LEU A 170 10.62 8.09 -9.78
N ALA A 171 9.67 8.99 -9.97
CA ALA A 171 8.88 9.05 -11.21
C ALA A 171 9.72 9.21 -12.49
N PRO A 172 10.73 10.10 -12.55
CA PRO A 172 11.63 10.17 -13.72
C PRO A 172 12.42 8.88 -13.91
N VAL A 173 12.89 8.25 -12.82
CA VAL A 173 13.63 6.98 -12.89
C VAL A 173 12.74 5.88 -13.48
N ILE A 174 11.50 5.76 -13.02
CA ILE A 174 10.52 4.83 -13.58
C ILE A 174 10.34 5.11 -15.07
N TYR A 175 10.13 6.36 -15.45
CA TYR A 175 9.84 6.75 -16.82
C TYR A 175 11.01 6.42 -17.77
N TYR A 176 12.24 6.73 -17.40
CA TYR A 176 13.40 6.56 -18.30
C TYR A 176 13.99 5.16 -18.27
N PHE A 177 13.95 4.45 -17.14
CA PHE A 177 14.67 3.19 -16.95
C PHE A 177 13.78 1.93 -16.91
N SER A 178 12.45 2.05 -17.05
CA SER A 178 11.58 0.88 -17.13
C SER A 178 11.56 0.30 -18.54
N TYR A 179 12.18 -0.85 -18.70
CA TYR A 179 12.19 -1.61 -19.98
C TYR A 179 11.16 -2.73 -20.01
N SER A 180 10.49 -3.01 -18.89
CA SER A 180 9.46 -4.04 -18.77
C SER A 180 8.42 -3.68 -17.70
N VAL A 181 7.23 -4.29 -17.79
CA VAL A 181 6.17 -4.16 -16.77
C VAL A 181 6.67 -4.61 -15.39
N PHE A 182 7.49 -5.66 -15.34
CA PHE A 182 8.10 -6.13 -14.10
C PHE A 182 8.92 -5.04 -13.40
N LEU A 183 9.75 -4.28 -14.13
CA LEU A 183 10.52 -3.18 -13.54
C LEU A 183 9.63 -2.08 -12.98
N VAL A 184 8.52 -1.75 -13.65
CA VAL A 184 7.53 -0.79 -13.10
C VAL A 184 7.01 -1.28 -11.74
N ILE A 185 6.68 -2.56 -11.63
CA ILE A 185 6.22 -3.15 -10.36
C ILE A 185 7.30 -3.06 -9.28
N ILE A 186 8.55 -3.33 -9.60
CA ILE A 186 9.68 -3.20 -8.66
C ILE A 186 9.81 -1.77 -8.14
N TYR A 187 9.70 -0.76 -9.00
CA TYR A 187 9.72 0.65 -8.55
C TYR A 187 8.54 0.99 -7.64
N ILE A 188 7.35 0.44 -7.91
CA ILE A 188 6.19 0.61 -7.03
C ILE A 188 6.43 -0.05 -5.67
N ILE A 189 7.03 -1.23 -5.67
CA ILE A 189 7.45 -1.91 -4.44
C ILE A 189 8.39 -1.02 -3.63
N ILE A 190 9.39 -0.42 -4.27
CA ILE A 190 10.33 0.51 -3.63
C ILE A 190 9.59 1.71 -3.03
N LEU A 191 8.65 2.31 -3.76
CA LEU A 191 7.82 3.42 -3.25
C LEU A 191 7.03 3.03 -2.01
N TRP A 192 6.40 1.84 -2.01
CA TRP A 192 5.65 1.34 -0.85
C TRP A 192 6.57 1.03 0.34
N VAL A 193 7.76 0.47 0.11
CA VAL A 193 8.76 0.24 1.17
C VAL A 193 9.22 1.57 1.78
N ILE A 194 9.58 2.55 0.95
CA ILE A 194 9.96 3.89 1.43
C ILE A 194 8.83 4.49 2.27
N ARG A 195 7.59 4.36 1.81
CA ARG A 195 6.44 4.85 2.55
C ARG A 195 6.27 4.13 3.89
N CYS A 196 6.39 2.81 3.95
CA CYS A 196 6.37 2.06 5.20
C CYS A 196 7.46 2.53 6.17
N LEU A 197 8.68 2.78 5.68
CA LEU A 197 9.79 3.30 6.48
C LEU A 197 9.52 4.71 7.02
N ILE A 198 9.00 5.61 6.19
CA ILE A 198 8.60 6.96 6.60
C ILE A 198 7.58 6.89 7.75
N TRP A 199 6.55 6.03 7.60
CA TRP A 199 5.51 5.87 8.59
C TRP A 199 6.03 5.25 9.88
N TYR A 200 6.82 4.18 9.79
CA TYR A 200 7.44 3.54 10.95
C TYR A 200 8.34 4.49 11.75
N ASN A 201 9.16 5.28 11.07
CA ASN A 201 10.02 6.29 11.71
C ASN A 201 9.23 7.41 12.41
N GLN A 202 8.03 7.75 11.91
CA GLN A 202 7.18 8.72 12.59
C GLN A 202 6.46 8.12 13.79
N ILE A 203 6.05 6.85 13.71
CA ILE A 203 5.41 6.11 14.81
C ILE A 203 6.35 5.99 16.02
N GLN A 204 7.67 5.85 15.81
CA GLN A 204 8.64 5.80 16.90
C GLN A 204 8.75 7.11 17.70
N LYS A 205 8.15 8.19 17.24
CA LYS A 205 8.15 9.50 17.91
C LYS A 205 6.89 9.74 18.74
N ILE A 206 5.88 8.88 18.62
CA ILE A 206 4.67 8.87 19.44
C ILE A 206 4.96 8.21 20.78
#